data_32d6e28264eae05c18795bf4150192e1
#
_entry.id   32d6e28264eae05c18795bf4150192e1
#
_cell.length_a   1.000
_cell.length_b   1.000
_cell.length_c   1.000
_cell.angle_alpha   90.00
_cell.angle_beta   90.00
_cell.angle_gamma   90.00
#
_symmetry.space_group_name_H-M   'P 1'
#
loop_
_entity.id
_entity.type
_entity.pdbx_description
1 polymer ?
#
loop_
_entity_poly.entity_id
_entity_poly.type
_entity_poly.pdbx_seq_one_letter_code
_entity_poly.pdbx_strand_id
1 'polypeptide(L)'
;RRLGATTVIDRSELSEPGKPFQKPAYAGAVDPVGSNTLANVLARMQDNGVVTACGLAQGPDLNATVLPFILRGVTLVGINCVHRGKDDRNEAWGRLVQDLDTSLLDEITSTVGLDGVQQIAQDILDGQVRGRVVVEI
;
A
#
# COMPACT_ATOMS: atom_id res chain seq x y z
N ARG A 1 13.74 6.70 -1.32
CA ARG A 1 14.99 5.92 -1.44
C ARG A 1 15.70 5.77 -0.09
N ARG A 2 15.66 6.75 0.82
CA ARG A 2 16.30 6.64 2.16
C ARG A 2 15.72 5.47 2.99
N LEU A 3 14.44 5.14 2.80
CA LEU A 3 13.75 4.03 3.45
C LEU A 3 13.92 2.67 2.70
N GLY A 4 14.92 2.51 1.83
CA GLY A 4 15.23 1.27 1.16
C GLY A 4 14.65 1.09 -0.25
N ALA A 5 13.78 1.99 -0.73
CA ALA A 5 13.26 1.88 -2.09
C ALA A 5 14.36 2.08 -3.14
N THR A 6 14.57 1.10 -4.01
CA THR A 6 15.53 1.19 -5.12
C THR A 6 15.02 2.08 -6.24
N THR A 7 13.72 2.01 -6.52
CA THR A 7 13.04 2.80 -7.55
C THR A 7 11.77 3.42 -6.98
N VAL A 8 11.52 4.65 -7.34
CA VAL A 8 10.26 5.36 -7.07
C VAL A 8 9.72 5.81 -8.43
N ILE A 9 8.50 5.41 -8.74
CA ILE A 9 7.78 5.80 -9.96
C ILE A 9 6.69 6.81 -9.62
N ASP A 10 6.28 7.61 -10.60
CA ASP A 10 5.13 8.49 -10.43
C ASP A 10 3.84 7.67 -10.38
N ARG A 11 2.90 8.05 -9.51
CA ARG A 11 1.63 7.33 -9.37
C ARG A 11 0.81 7.33 -10.66
N SER A 12 0.94 8.35 -11.50
CA SER A 12 0.25 8.44 -12.79
C SER A 12 0.56 7.29 -13.73
N GLU A 13 1.71 6.62 -13.57
CA GLU A 13 2.06 5.44 -14.38
C GLU A 13 1.13 4.24 -14.15
N LEU A 14 0.41 4.22 -13.03
CA LEU A 14 -0.47 3.12 -12.65
C LEU A 14 -1.94 3.55 -12.44
N SER A 15 -2.24 4.84 -12.34
CA SER A 15 -3.56 5.33 -11.95
C SER A 15 -4.59 5.39 -13.09
N GLU A 16 -4.14 5.37 -14.34
CA GLU A 16 -5.02 5.37 -15.51
C GLU A 16 -5.35 3.94 -15.99
N PRO A 17 -6.46 3.73 -16.70
CA PRO A 17 -6.77 2.43 -17.28
C PRO A 17 -5.64 1.91 -18.16
N GLY A 18 -5.13 0.72 -17.87
CA GLY A 18 -4.03 0.10 -18.59
C GLY A 18 -4.44 -1.15 -19.37
N LYS A 19 -3.48 -1.74 -20.06
CA LYS A 19 -3.70 -3.03 -20.74
C LYS A 19 -3.93 -4.14 -19.70
N PRO A 20 -4.84 -5.09 -19.96
CA PRO A 20 -5.21 -6.13 -19.02
C PRO A 20 -4.08 -7.13 -18.72
N PHE A 21 -3.05 -7.16 -19.56
CA PHE A 21 -1.88 -8.02 -19.40
C PHE A 21 -0.64 -7.28 -19.94
N GLN A 22 0.38 -7.11 -19.08
CA GLN A 22 1.53 -6.27 -19.35
C GLN A 22 2.84 -7.04 -19.10
N LYS A 23 3.98 -6.39 -19.42
CA LYS A 23 5.31 -6.96 -19.14
C LYS A 23 5.46 -7.17 -17.62
N PRO A 24 5.90 -8.36 -17.17
CA PRO A 24 6.12 -8.63 -15.75
C PRO A 24 7.16 -7.67 -15.14
N ALA A 25 6.86 -7.17 -13.95
CA ALA A 25 7.71 -6.25 -13.22
C ALA A 25 7.83 -6.57 -11.72
N TYR A 26 6.76 -7.11 -11.10
CA TYR A 26 6.64 -7.24 -9.66
C TYR A 26 6.52 -8.70 -9.23
N ALA A 27 7.34 -9.15 -8.27
CA ALA A 27 7.21 -10.47 -7.66
C ALA A 27 6.15 -10.51 -6.55
N GLY A 28 5.97 -9.39 -5.85
CA GLY A 28 4.95 -9.19 -4.82
C GLY A 28 4.54 -7.72 -4.75
N ALA A 29 3.33 -7.45 -4.25
CA ALA A 29 2.85 -6.08 -4.07
C ALA A 29 1.93 -5.96 -2.85
N VAL A 30 1.98 -4.78 -2.21
CA VAL A 30 1.03 -4.34 -1.19
C VAL A 30 0.25 -3.16 -1.77
N ASP A 31 -1.06 -3.29 -1.89
CA ASP A 31 -1.92 -2.26 -2.48
C ASP A 31 -2.88 -1.65 -1.44
N PRO A 32 -2.67 -0.38 -1.06
CA PRO A 32 -3.62 0.41 -0.28
C PRO A 32 -4.52 1.30 -1.15
N VAL A 33 -4.49 1.16 -2.47
CA VAL A 33 -5.01 2.13 -3.43
C VAL A 33 -6.29 1.66 -4.12
N GLY A 34 -6.33 0.41 -4.58
CA GLY A 34 -7.47 -0.14 -5.32
C GLY A 34 -7.58 0.35 -6.76
N SER A 35 -8.75 0.18 -7.36
CA SER A 35 -9.17 0.67 -8.67
C SER A 35 -8.15 0.36 -9.80
N ASN A 36 -7.89 1.31 -10.70
CA ASN A 36 -6.98 1.15 -11.83
C ASN A 36 -5.53 0.83 -11.39
N THR A 37 -5.08 1.39 -10.26
CA THR A 37 -3.74 1.10 -9.73
C THR A 37 -3.60 -0.38 -9.41
N LEU A 38 -4.54 -0.98 -8.69
CA LEU A 38 -4.53 -2.42 -8.40
C LEU A 38 -4.62 -3.26 -9.68
N ALA A 39 -5.47 -2.87 -10.64
CA ALA A 39 -5.60 -3.57 -11.92
C ALA A 39 -4.28 -3.56 -12.71
N ASN A 40 -3.59 -2.42 -12.76
CA ASN A 40 -2.28 -2.30 -13.42
C ASN A 40 -1.17 -3.07 -12.70
N VAL A 41 -1.18 -3.11 -11.37
CA VAL A 41 -0.25 -3.93 -10.58
C VAL A 41 -0.45 -5.41 -10.91
N LEU A 42 -1.69 -5.92 -10.86
CA LEU A 42 -2.02 -7.31 -11.21
C LEU A 42 -1.54 -7.66 -12.63
N ALA A 43 -1.77 -6.77 -13.60
CA ALA A 43 -1.35 -6.97 -14.99
C ALA A 43 0.17 -7.06 -15.18
N ARG A 44 0.96 -6.52 -14.23
CA ARG A 44 2.45 -6.49 -14.23
C ARG A 44 3.09 -7.50 -13.27
N MET A 45 2.31 -8.37 -12.65
CA MET A 45 2.89 -9.39 -11.75
C MET A 45 3.70 -10.42 -12.52
N GLN A 46 4.76 -10.92 -11.90
CA GLN A 46 5.51 -12.08 -12.33
C GLN A 46 4.74 -13.39 -12.04
N ASP A 47 5.20 -14.50 -12.57
CA ASP A 47 4.61 -15.82 -12.34
C ASP A 47 4.57 -16.15 -10.84
N ASN A 48 3.42 -16.64 -10.37
CA ASN A 48 3.14 -16.95 -8.97
C ASN A 48 3.25 -15.76 -8.00
N GLY A 49 3.22 -14.54 -8.52
CA GLY A 49 3.28 -13.34 -7.69
C GLY A 49 2.05 -13.15 -6.80
N VAL A 50 2.24 -12.52 -5.65
CA VAL A 50 1.17 -12.27 -4.67
C VAL A 50 0.93 -10.78 -4.50
N VAL A 51 -0.33 -10.38 -4.57
CA VAL A 51 -0.76 -9.01 -4.28
C VAL A 51 -1.67 -9.01 -3.04
N THR A 52 -1.35 -8.19 -2.06
CA THR A 52 -2.23 -7.98 -0.89
C THR A 52 -2.96 -6.65 -1.04
N ALA A 53 -4.30 -6.67 -1.02
CA ALA A 53 -5.13 -5.47 -1.06
C ALA A 53 -5.61 -5.11 0.35
N CYS A 54 -5.24 -3.93 0.84
CA CYS A 54 -5.55 -3.48 2.19
C CYS A 54 -6.20 -2.09 2.25
N GLY A 55 -6.48 -1.46 1.10
CA GLY A 55 -7.12 -0.14 1.04
C GLY A 55 -7.78 0.14 -0.30
N LEU A 56 -8.40 1.31 -0.41
CA LEU A 56 -9.18 1.73 -1.58
C LEU A 56 -9.09 3.26 -1.81
N ALA A 57 -7.89 3.82 -1.65
CA ALA A 57 -7.69 5.28 -1.71
C ALA A 57 -8.05 5.91 -3.07
N GLN A 58 -7.94 5.17 -4.18
CA GLN A 58 -8.40 5.59 -5.51
C GLN A 58 -9.86 5.19 -5.77
N GLY A 59 -10.31 4.05 -5.24
CA GLY A 59 -11.68 3.55 -5.41
C GLY A 59 -11.84 2.09 -5.02
N PRO A 60 -13.08 1.62 -4.83
CA PRO A 60 -13.39 0.24 -4.41
C PRO A 60 -13.48 -0.75 -5.58
N ASP A 61 -13.49 -0.27 -6.80
CA ASP A 61 -13.64 -1.08 -8.01
C ASP A 61 -12.33 -1.82 -8.35
N LEU A 62 -12.47 -2.89 -9.13
CA LEU A 62 -11.36 -3.66 -9.67
C LEU A 62 -11.60 -3.95 -11.15
N ASN A 63 -11.08 -3.11 -12.03
CA ASN A 63 -11.17 -3.22 -13.48
C ASN A 63 -10.07 -4.13 -14.06
N ALA A 64 -9.98 -5.36 -13.57
CA ALA A 64 -9.01 -6.36 -14.00
C ALA A 64 -9.67 -7.46 -14.84
N THR A 65 -8.85 -8.23 -15.56
CA THR A 65 -9.25 -9.46 -16.23
C THR A 65 -8.70 -10.68 -15.50
N VAL A 66 -9.16 -11.86 -15.87
CA VAL A 66 -8.64 -13.12 -15.30
C VAL A 66 -7.26 -13.51 -15.84
N LEU A 67 -6.74 -12.81 -16.85
CA LEU A 67 -5.48 -13.15 -17.53
C LEU A 67 -4.27 -13.28 -16.59
N PRO A 68 -3.99 -12.35 -15.67
CA PRO A 68 -2.89 -12.52 -14.72
C PRO A 68 -3.02 -13.79 -13.85
N PHE A 69 -4.24 -14.12 -13.46
CA PHE A 69 -4.52 -15.28 -12.62
C PHE A 69 -4.31 -16.60 -13.34
N ILE A 70 -4.85 -16.76 -14.54
CA ILE A 70 -4.78 -18.02 -15.30
C ILE A 70 -3.46 -18.21 -16.03
N LEU A 71 -2.78 -17.14 -16.47
CA LEU A 71 -1.55 -17.24 -17.27
C LEU A 71 -0.28 -17.16 -16.43
N ARG A 72 -0.35 -16.54 -15.23
CA ARG A 72 0.81 -16.37 -14.33
C ARG A 72 0.58 -16.90 -12.93
N GLY A 73 -0.56 -17.50 -12.63
CA GLY A 73 -0.86 -17.99 -11.28
C GLY A 73 -0.83 -16.90 -10.21
N VAL A 74 -1.14 -15.65 -10.56
CA VAL A 74 -1.14 -14.52 -9.61
C VAL A 74 -2.19 -14.76 -8.54
N THR A 75 -1.84 -14.44 -7.30
CA THR A 75 -2.77 -14.49 -6.16
C THR A 75 -3.10 -13.08 -5.69
N LEU A 76 -4.39 -12.75 -5.58
CA LEU A 76 -4.87 -11.53 -4.93
C LEU A 76 -5.49 -11.89 -3.57
N VAL A 77 -4.96 -11.30 -2.50
CA VAL A 77 -5.40 -11.55 -1.12
C VAL A 77 -5.93 -10.27 -0.48
N GLY A 78 -7.17 -10.30 0.00
CA GLY A 78 -7.73 -9.22 0.80
C GLY A 78 -7.21 -9.26 2.25
N ILE A 79 -6.81 -8.11 2.78
CA ILE A 79 -6.37 -7.97 4.17
C ILE A 79 -7.48 -7.30 4.97
N ASN A 80 -8.25 -8.11 5.71
CA ASN A 80 -9.25 -7.60 6.63
C ASN A 80 -8.63 -7.39 8.03
N CYS A 81 -8.07 -6.22 8.28
CA CYS A 81 -7.46 -5.89 9.57
C CYS A 81 -8.50 -5.61 10.68
N VAL A 82 -9.77 -5.33 10.34
CA VAL A 82 -10.83 -5.00 11.31
C VAL A 82 -11.23 -6.23 12.14
N HIS A 83 -11.40 -7.39 11.47
CA HIS A 83 -11.90 -8.61 12.11
C HIS A 83 -10.80 -9.65 12.43
N ARG A 84 -9.52 -9.27 12.33
CA ARG A 84 -8.43 -10.17 12.74
C ARG A 84 -8.46 -10.44 14.23
N GLY A 85 -8.29 -11.71 14.59
CA GLY A 85 -8.18 -12.16 15.98
C GLY A 85 -7.01 -11.50 16.72
N LYS A 86 -7.08 -11.49 18.05
CA LYS A 86 -6.03 -10.89 18.87
C LYS A 86 -4.68 -11.59 18.69
N ASP A 87 -4.69 -12.91 18.52
CA ASP A 87 -3.45 -13.70 18.41
C ASP A 87 -2.72 -13.38 17.08
N ASP A 88 -3.45 -13.35 15.94
CA ASP A 88 -2.89 -12.93 14.66
C ASP A 88 -2.30 -11.51 14.70
N ARG A 89 -2.98 -10.60 15.42
CA ARG A 89 -2.50 -9.22 15.59
C ARG A 89 -1.25 -9.15 16.44
N ASN A 90 -1.19 -9.93 17.53
CA ASN A 90 -0.03 -10.00 18.40
C ASN A 90 1.18 -10.58 17.65
N GLU A 91 0.97 -11.60 16.84
CA GLU A 91 2.02 -12.17 15.97
C GLU A 91 2.54 -11.11 14.99
N ALA A 92 1.64 -10.39 14.29
CA ALA A 92 2.02 -9.35 13.34
C ALA A 92 2.81 -8.22 14.02
N TRP A 93 2.38 -7.76 15.19
CA TRP A 93 3.12 -6.75 15.98
C TRP A 93 4.47 -7.27 16.47
N GLY A 94 4.55 -8.52 16.92
CA GLY A 94 5.81 -9.16 17.30
C GLY A 94 6.81 -9.21 16.14
N ARG A 95 6.32 -9.55 14.93
CA ARG A 95 7.12 -9.53 13.70
C ARG A 95 7.63 -8.12 13.36
N LEU A 96 6.76 -7.11 13.45
CA LEU A 96 7.16 -5.72 13.21
C LEU A 96 8.27 -5.25 14.15
N VAL A 97 8.21 -5.61 15.44
CA VAL A 97 9.26 -5.27 16.42
C VAL A 97 10.60 -5.92 16.09
N GLN A 98 10.58 -7.13 15.52
CA GLN A 98 11.80 -7.88 15.18
C GLN A 98 12.40 -7.47 13.82
N ASP A 99 11.52 -7.27 12.83
CA ASP A 99 11.92 -7.19 11.42
C ASP A 99 12.06 -5.74 10.93
N LEU A 100 11.46 -4.77 11.62
CA LEU A 100 11.48 -3.36 11.23
C LEU A 100 12.66 -2.63 11.86
N ASP A 101 13.43 -1.92 11.04
CA ASP A 101 14.39 -0.94 11.54
C ASP A 101 13.64 0.29 12.06
N THR A 102 13.43 0.33 13.38
CA THR A 102 12.66 1.39 14.04
C THR A 102 13.33 2.77 13.95
N SER A 103 14.65 2.84 13.70
CA SER A 103 15.33 4.13 13.50
C SER A 103 14.84 4.88 12.27
N LEU A 104 14.28 4.17 11.29
CA LEU A 104 13.69 4.77 10.09
C LEU A 104 12.32 5.42 10.34
N LEU A 105 11.67 5.12 11.48
CA LEU A 105 10.38 5.71 11.82
C LEU A 105 10.49 7.21 12.08
N ASP A 106 11.58 7.67 12.68
CA ASP A 106 11.82 9.08 12.97
C ASP A 106 11.93 9.91 11.69
N GLU A 107 12.42 9.30 10.60
CA GLU A 107 12.51 9.97 9.30
C GLU A 107 11.17 10.24 8.62
N ILE A 108 10.13 9.52 9.01
CA ILE A 108 8.79 9.63 8.44
C ILE A 108 7.76 10.15 9.43
N THR A 109 8.18 10.48 10.66
CA THR A 109 7.28 10.94 11.71
C THR A 109 7.45 12.44 11.95
N SER A 110 6.34 13.15 12.03
CA SER A 110 6.26 14.51 12.55
C SER A 110 5.28 14.57 13.70
N THR A 111 5.48 15.50 14.63
CA THR A 111 4.63 15.64 15.81
C THR A 111 3.95 17.01 15.81
N VAL A 112 2.68 17.05 16.20
CA VAL A 112 1.89 18.27 16.38
C VAL A 112 1.11 18.20 17.67
N GLY A 113 0.82 19.36 18.28
CA GLY A 113 -0.13 19.44 19.40
C GLY A 113 -1.59 19.37 18.91
N LEU A 114 -2.54 19.28 19.86
CA LEU A 114 -3.98 19.24 19.56
C LEU A 114 -4.47 20.43 18.73
N ASP A 115 -3.89 21.60 18.91
CA ASP A 115 -4.21 22.83 18.20
C ASP A 115 -3.87 22.76 16.69
N GLY A 116 -2.88 21.92 16.32
CA GLY A 116 -2.48 21.71 14.92
C GLY A 116 -3.34 20.70 14.14
N VAL A 117 -4.21 19.92 14.82
CA VAL A 117 -4.92 18.79 14.20
C VAL A 117 -5.80 19.19 13.00
N GLN A 118 -6.51 20.32 13.10
CA GLN A 118 -7.40 20.79 12.02
C GLN A 118 -6.63 21.10 10.74
N GLN A 119 -5.48 21.78 10.87
CA GLN A 119 -4.64 22.09 9.71
C GLN A 119 -4.07 20.80 9.10
N ILE A 120 -3.55 19.89 9.91
CA ILE A 120 -3.01 18.61 9.43
C ILE A 120 -4.10 17.78 8.73
N ALA A 121 -5.34 17.77 9.24
CA ALA A 121 -6.43 17.06 8.58
C ALA A 121 -6.70 17.62 7.17
N GLN A 122 -6.67 18.94 6.99
CA GLN A 122 -6.79 19.57 5.67
C GLN A 122 -5.60 19.22 4.77
N ASP A 123 -4.39 19.31 5.29
CA ASP A 123 -3.16 19.00 4.54
C ASP A 123 -3.13 17.53 4.07
N ILE A 124 -3.70 16.59 4.85
CA ILE A 124 -3.87 15.18 4.44
C ILE A 124 -4.81 15.07 3.25
N LEU A 125 -5.95 15.76 3.29
CA LEU A 125 -6.93 15.77 2.18
C LEU A 125 -6.33 16.36 0.91
N ASP A 126 -5.49 17.38 1.06
CA ASP A 126 -4.79 18.04 -0.04
C ASP A 126 -3.54 17.27 -0.52
N GLY A 127 -3.24 16.11 0.09
CA GLY A 127 -2.08 15.26 -0.26
C GLY A 127 -0.72 15.88 0.09
N GLN A 128 -0.68 16.84 1.00
CA GLN A 128 0.54 17.56 1.41
C GLN A 128 1.31 16.85 2.53
N VAL A 129 0.69 15.89 3.23
CA VAL A 129 1.32 15.17 4.33
C VAL A 129 2.04 13.93 3.81
N ARG A 130 3.32 13.81 4.15
CA ARG A 130 4.14 12.65 3.89
C ARG A 130 4.51 11.94 5.20
N GLY A 131 4.32 10.63 5.23
CA GLY A 131 4.70 9.82 6.39
C GLY A 131 3.59 9.73 7.44
N ARG A 132 3.96 9.88 8.70
CA ARG A 132 3.08 9.77 9.85
C ARG A 132 3.08 11.06 10.66
N VAL A 133 1.90 11.51 11.05
CA VAL A 133 1.76 12.59 12.04
C VAL A 133 1.30 11.99 13.36
N VAL A 134 2.02 12.27 14.42
CA VAL A 134 1.68 11.93 15.81
C VAL A 134 1.10 13.18 16.47
N VAL A 135 -0.01 13.03 17.17
CA VAL A 135 -0.61 14.12 17.96
C VAL A 135 -0.24 13.91 19.42
N GLU A 136 0.44 14.90 20.00
CA GLU A 136 0.69 14.95 21.43
C GLU A 136 -0.49 15.60 22.16
N ILE A 137 -0.93 14.97 23.24
CA ILE A 137 -2.08 15.37 24.06
C ILE A 137 -1.59 15.86 25.42
#